data_161a051347c2e507e3c1d5654d0e8772
#
_entry.id   161a051347c2e507e3c1d5654d0e8772
#
_cell.length_a   1.000
_cell.length_b   1.000
_cell.length_c   1.000
_cell.angle_alpha   90.00
_cell.angle_beta   90.00
_cell.angle_gamma   90.00
#
_symmetry.space_group_name_H-M   'P 1'
#
loop_
_entity.id
_entity.type
_entity.pdbx_description
1 polymer ?
#
loop_
_entity_poly.entity_id
_entity_poly.type
_entity_poly.pdbx_seq_one_letter_code
_entity_poly.pdbx_strand_id
1 'polypeptide(L)'
;MKLVSFNVNGLRAVLNKGFAEHFAAFGADVVCLQEIKALEGQADFHPEGYLEIYNSAEKKGYSGTLTLTRVRPLSIAFGIDGRHTNEGRVITAEYEHFYLVNCYSPNAQDGLRRIGYRLEFERDLADYLAALDSKKPVVLCGDLNVAHEEIDLARPAQNRGNPGFPTRRGGRFPRFCRAAFSTVSARFIPRAATPTAGGASARVPERTTSAGASTTSSSASGFWTSSPRRRSCPT
;
A
#
# COMPACT_ATOMS: atom_id res chain seq x y z
N MET A 1 -4.72 -6.35 -16.72
CA MET A 1 -4.91 -5.14 -15.87
C MET A 1 -3.61 -4.83 -15.17
N LYS A 2 -3.13 -3.60 -15.26
CA LYS A 2 -1.91 -3.11 -14.58
C LYS A 2 -2.33 -2.27 -13.38
N LEU A 3 -1.90 -2.69 -12.18
CA LEU A 3 -2.15 -2.00 -10.92
C LEU A 3 -0.86 -1.36 -10.43
N VAL A 4 -0.94 -0.11 -9.95
CA VAL A 4 0.18 0.61 -9.33
C VAL A 4 -0.24 1.08 -7.95
N SER A 5 0.63 0.92 -6.95
CA SER A 5 0.44 1.46 -5.61
C SER A 5 1.63 2.33 -5.21
N PHE A 6 1.36 3.52 -4.65
CA PHE A 6 2.41 4.47 -4.32
C PHE A 6 1.99 5.38 -3.15
N ASN A 7 2.79 5.40 -2.06
CA ASN A 7 2.64 6.39 -1.01
C ASN A 7 3.25 7.72 -1.47
N VAL A 8 2.42 8.74 -1.62
CA VAL A 8 2.84 10.05 -2.17
C VAL A 8 3.31 11.04 -1.11
N ASN A 9 3.07 10.76 0.18
CA ASN A 9 3.41 11.66 1.28
C ASN A 9 2.94 13.12 1.04
N GLY A 10 1.71 13.25 0.57
CA GLY A 10 1.06 14.51 0.22
C GLY A 10 0.93 14.71 -1.30
N LEU A 11 -0.30 14.60 -1.81
CA LEU A 11 -0.60 14.68 -3.24
C LEU A 11 -0.14 16.02 -3.84
N ARG A 12 -0.48 17.14 -3.22
CA ARG A 12 -0.06 18.47 -3.68
C ARG A 12 1.46 18.63 -3.74
N ALA A 13 2.16 18.07 -2.74
CA ALA A 13 3.61 18.16 -2.67
C ALA A 13 4.31 17.34 -3.77
N VAL A 14 3.77 16.16 -4.11
CA VAL A 14 4.35 15.31 -5.14
C VAL A 14 4.03 15.84 -6.54
N LEU A 15 2.86 16.45 -6.75
CA LEU A 15 2.52 17.11 -8.01
C LEU A 15 3.51 18.22 -8.36
N ASN A 16 3.89 19.05 -7.38
CA ASN A 16 4.92 20.07 -7.56
C ASN A 16 6.32 19.53 -7.90
N LYS A 17 6.51 18.20 -7.84
CA LYS A 17 7.76 17.50 -8.19
C LYS A 17 7.64 16.69 -9.48
N GLY A 18 6.65 17.00 -10.33
CA GLY A 18 6.48 16.34 -11.62
C GLY A 18 5.81 14.98 -11.54
N PHE A 19 4.96 14.74 -10.53
CA PHE A 19 4.26 13.45 -10.43
C PHE A 19 3.30 13.18 -11.59
N ALA A 20 2.75 14.23 -12.21
CA ALA A 20 1.81 14.07 -13.32
C ALA A 20 2.46 13.35 -14.51
N GLU A 21 3.71 13.71 -14.85
CA GLU A 21 4.47 13.08 -15.93
C GLU A 21 4.80 11.61 -15.59
N HIS A 22 5.18 11.35 -14.35
CA HIS A 22 5.44 9.98 -13.88
C HIS A 22 4.17 9.15 -13.88
N PHE A 23 3.05 9.73 -13.47
CA PHE A 23 1.74 9.07 -13.50
C PHE A 23 1.36 8.65 -14.92
N ALA A 24 1.52 9.55 -15.89
CA ALA A 24 1.26 9.24 -17.30
C ALA A 24 2.13 8.07 -17.80
N ALA A 25 3.40 8.03 -17.39
CA ALA A 25 4.33 6.96 -17.76
C ALA A 25 3.99 5.61 -17.12
N PHE A 26 3.22 5.58 -16.04
CA PHE A 26 2.76 4.30 -15.47
C PHE A 26 1.94 3.49 -16.46
N GLY A 27 1.12 4.12 -17.30
CA GLY A 27 0.21 3.43 -18.23
C GLY A 27 -0.61 2.37 -17.49
N ALA A 28 -1.07 2.68 -16.29
CA ALA A 28 -1.77 1.76 -15.41
C ALA A 28 -3.27 1.81 -15.64
N ASP A 29 -3.95 0.69 -15.40
CA ASP A 29 -5.42 0.65 -15.40
C ASP A 29 -5.97 1.17 -14.08
N VAL A 30 -5.26 0.91 -12.97
CA VAL A 30 -5.61 1.40 -11.64
C VAL A 30 -4.36 1.87 -10.89
N VAL A 31 -4.46 3.03 -10.24
CA VAL A 31 -3.40 3.59 -9.38
C VAL A 31 -3.96 3.87 -8.00
N CYS A 32 -3.36 3.25 -7.00
CA CYS A 32 -3.70 3.39 -5.58
C CYS A 32 -2.68 4.29 -4.89
N LEU A 33 -3.11 5.43 -4.38
CA LEU A 33 -2.26 6.39 -3.68
C LEU A 33 -2.57 6.38 -2.19
N GLN A 34 -1.54 6.46 -1.37
CA GLN A 34 -1.66 6.55 0.08
C GLN A 34 -1.02 7.84 0.58
N GLU A 35 -1.49 8.28 1.74
CA GLU A 35 -1.01 9.49 2.40
C GLU A 35 -1.16 10.74 1.54
N ILE A 36 -2.35 10.91 0.93
CA ILE A 36 -2.62 12.01 0.00
C ILE A 36 -2.66 13.37 0.69
N LYS A 37 -3.00 13.44 1.98
CA LYS A 37 -3.06 14.67 2.81
C LYS A 37 -3.85 15.80 2.14
N ALA A 38 -4.89 15.45 1.40
CA ALA A 38 -5.73 16.37 0.66
C ALA A 38 -7.19 15.94 0.75
N LEU A 39 -8.09 16.90 0.71
CA LEU A 39 -9.50 16.70 0.43
C LEU A 39 -9.69 16.66 -1.09
N GLU A 40 -10.81 16.09 -1.52
CA GLU A 40 -11.25 16.17 -2.91
C GLU A 40 -11.32 17.63 -3.36
N GLY A 41 -10.83 17.92 -4.56
CA GLY A 41 -10.76 19.28 -5.11
C GLY A 41 -9.63 20.16 -4.56
N GLN A 42 -8.81 19.69 -3.62
CA GLN A 42 -7.65 20.45 -3.13
C GLN A 42 -6.37 20.28 -3.94
N ALA A 43 -6.33 19.31 -4.83
CA ALA A 43 -5.22 19.10 -5.75
C ALA A 43 -5.77 19.23 -7.17
N ASP A 44 -5.12 20.07 -7.98
CA ASP A 44 -5.44 20.19 -9.41
C ASP A 44 -4.77 19.02 -10.16
N PHE A 45 -5.42 17.85 -10.08
CA PHE A 45 -4.92 16.62 -10.67
C PHE A 45 -6.08 15.72 -11.07
N HIS A 46 -6.47 15.84 -12.34
CA HIS A 46 -7.62 15.14 -12.94
C HIS A 46 -7.14 14.37 -14.18
N PRO A 47 -6.50 13.19 -14.00
CA PRO A 47 -5.94 12.45 -15.11
C PRO A 47 -7.07 11.94 -16.02
N GLU A 48 -6.92 12.23 -17.31
CA GLU A 48 -7.92 11.89 -18.32
C GLU A 48 -8.20 10.38 -18.38
N GLY A 49 -9.47 10.03 -18.41
CA GLY A 49 -9.94 8.66 -18.50
C GLY A 49 -9.90 7.88 -17.18
N TYR A 50 -9.64 8.55 -16.06
CA TYR A 50 -9.70 7.92 -14.74
C TYR A 50 -10.90 8.42 -13.93
N LEU A 51 -11.58 7.49 -13.28
CA LEU A 51 -12.48 7.77 -12.17
C LEU A 51 -11.62 7.98 -10.90
N GLU A 52 -11.88 9.07 -10.19
CA GLU A 52 -11.20 9.43 -8.95
C GLU A 52 -12.06 9.02 -7.75
N ILE A 53 -11.51 8.19 -6.87
CA ILE A 53 -12.18 7.70 -5.67
C ILE A 53 -11.38 8.19 -4.47
N TYR A 54 -11.79 9.33 -3.91
CA TYR A 54 -11.18 9.93 -2.74
C TYR A 54 -11.73 9.33 -1.45
N ASN A 55 -10.84 9.05 -0.50
CA ASN A 55 -11.18 8.78 0.89
C ASN A 55 -10.28 9.65 1.77
N SER A 56 -10.72 10.85 2.04
CA SER A 56 -9.97 11.85 2.79
C SER A 56 -10.18 11.67 4.29
N ALA A 57 -9.16 12.01 5.09
CA ALA A 57 -9.33 12.08 6.52
C ALA A 57 -10.16 13.33 6.92
N GLU A 58 -10.91 13.25 8.02
CA GLU A 58 -11.60 14.40 8.63
C GLU A 58 -10.60 15.48 9.03
N LYS A 59 -9.44 15.07 9.54
CA LYS A 59 -8.36 15.99 9.88
C LYS A 59 -7.64 16.46 8.61
N LYS A 60 -7.72 17.77 8.33
CA LYS A 60 -7.06 18.40 7.17
C LYS A 60 -5.56 18.15 7.14
N GLY A 61 -5.01 17.86 5.97
CA GLY A 61 -3.58 17.65 5.76
C GLY A 61 -3.01 16.39 6.39
N TYR A 62 -3.84 15.40 6.68
CA TYR A 62 -3.47 14.16 7.36
C TYR A 62 -3.99 12.95 6.58
N SER A 63 -3.22 11.83 6.59
CA SER A 63 -3.65 10.54 6.05
C SER A 63 -4.32 10.62 4.66
N GLY A 64 -5.38 9.85 4.45
CA GLY A 64 -6.17 9.81 3.22
C GLY A 64 -5.60 8.89 2.15
N THR A 65 -6.50 8.27 1.39
CA THR A 65 -6.19 7.41 0.23
C THR A 65 -6.95 7.89 -0.99
N LEU A 66 -6.40 7.62 -2.18
CA LEU A 66 -7.03 7.90 -3.47
C LEU A 66 -6.84 6.70 -4.38
N THR A 67 -7.89 6.26 -5.01
CA THR A 67 -7.83 5.26 -6.07
C THR A 67 -8.28 5.87 -7.37
N LEU A 68 -7.39 5.84 -8.36
CA LEU A 68 -7.63 6.30 -9.73
C LEU A 68 -7.80 5.07 -10.61
N THR A 69 -8.92 4.94 -11.31
CA THR A 69 -9.23 3.75 -12.09
C THR A 69 -9.86 4.07 -13.44
N ARG A 70 -9.37 3.42 -14.50
CA ARG A 70 -9.99 3.46 -15.84
C ARG A 70 -11.15 2.48 -15.97
N VAL A 71 -11.17 1.45 -15.12
CA VAL A 71 -12.22 0.45 -15.13
C VAL A 71 -13.20 0.78 -14.01
N ARG A 72 -14.47 1.04 -14.37
CA ARG A 72 -15.49 1.38 -13.39
C ARG A 72 -15.75 0.18 -12.45
N PRO A 73 -15.58 0.35 -11.13
CA PRO A 73 -15.90 -0.71 -10.18
C PRO A 73 -17.42 -0.92 -10.07
N LEU A 74 -17.83 -2.13 -9.70
CA LEU A 74 -19.23 -2.49 -9.43
C LEU A 74 -19.75 -1.82 -8.16
N SER A 75 -18.89 -1.75 -7.14
CA SER A 75 -19.19 -1.08 -5.88
C SER A 75 -17.92 -0.49 -5.26
N ILE A 76 -18.10 0.49 -4.38
CA ILE A 76 -17.03 1.16 -3.63
C ILE A 76 -17.42 1.19 -2.17
N ALA A 77 -16.50 0.84 -1.28
CA ALA A 77 -16.67 0.94 0.16
C ALA A 77 -15.47 1.65 0.80
N PHE A 78 -15.73 2.37 1.90
CA PHE A 78 -14.75 3.11 2.67
C PHE A 78 -14.63 2.55 4.08
N GLY A 79 -13.39 2.52 4.60
CA GLY A 79 -13.10 1.95 5.90
C GLY A 79 -13.13 0.42 5.88
N ILE A 80 -13.31 -0.16 7.04
CA ILE A 80 -13.33 -1.59 7.29
C ILE A 80 -14.70 -1.95 7.84
N ASP A 81 -15.58 -2.46 6.99
CA ASP A 81 -16.97 -2.79 7.35
C ASP A 81 -17.68 -1.65 8.11
N GLY A 82 -17.59 -0.43 7.54
CA GLY A 82 -18.16 0.79 8.13
C GLY A 82 -17.39 1.37 9.33
N ARG A 83 -16.30 0.72 9.76
CA ARG A 83 -15.40 1.20 10.82
C ARG A 83 -14.15 1.83 10.24
N HIS A 84 -13.36 2.55 11.07
CA HIS A 84 -12.10 3.19 10.67
C HIS A 84 -12.23 4.15 9.49
N THR A 85 -13.34 4.87 9.40
CA THR A 85 -13.66 5.79 8.28
C THR A 85 -13.03 7.17 8.44
N ASN A 86 -12.79 7.63 9.67
CA ASN A 86 -12.40 9.00 10.00
C ASN A 86 -11.00 9.44 9.50
N GLU A 87 -10.11 8.50 9.24
CA GLU A 87 -8.76 8.80 8.77
C GLU A 87 -8.54 8.50 7.28
N GLY A 88 -9.59 8.08 6.55
CA GLY A 88 -9.52 7.89 5.10
C GLY A 88 -8.50 6.82 4.68
N ARG A 89 -8.39 5.69 5.42
CA ARG A 89 -7.29 4.74 5.27
C ARG A 89 -7.53 3.58 4.33
N VAL A 90 -8.80 3.26 4.04
CA VAL A 90 -9.13 2.09 3.25
C VAL A 90 -10.19 2.43 2.21
N ILE A 91 -9.88 2.11 0.94
CA ILE A 91 -10.82 2.10 -0.17
C ILE A 91 -10.91 0.67 -0.67
N THR A 92 -12.10 0.10 -0.71
CA THR A 92 -12.38 -1.16 -1.36
C THR A 92 -13.15 -0.91 -2.64
N ALA A 93 -12.59 -1.31 -3.78
CA ALA A 93 -13.26 -1.28 -5.08
C ALA A 93 -13.57 -2.72 -5.52
N GLU A 94 -14.83 -3.01 -5.78
CA GLU A 94 -15.27 -4.31 -6.30
C GLU A 94 -15.22 -4.30 -7.82
N TYR A 95 -14.48 -5.24 -8.40
CA TYR A 95 -14.50 -5.53 -9.81
C TYR A 95 -15.21 -6.89 -10.07
N GLU A 96 -15.44 -7.21 -11.33
CA GLU A 96 -16.17 -8.42 -11.71
C GLU A 96 -15.54 -9.70 -11.11
N HIS A 97 -14.21 -9.78 -11.12
CA HIS A 97 -13.48 -11.00 -10.77
C HIS A 97 -12.66 -10.90 -9.47
N PHE A 98 -12.58 -9.72 -8.85
CA PHE A 98 -11.77 -9.52 -7.64
C PHE A 98 -12.19 -8.26 -6.88
N TYR A 99 -11.77 -8.18 -5.62
CA TYR A 99 -11.76 -6.95 -4.84
C TYR A 99 -10.37 -6.33 -4.84
N LEU A 100 -10.29 -5.02 -5.03
CA LEU A 100 -9.08 -4.24 -4.83
C LEU A 100 -9.21 -3.44 -3.55
N VAL A 101 -8.30 -3.65 -2.60
CA VAL A 101 -8.27 -2.92 -1.33
C VAL A 101 -7.01 -2.06 -1.30
N ASN A 102 -7.19 -0.74 -1.41
CA ASN A 102 -6.14 0.26 -1.22
C ASN A 102 -6.09 0.64 0.27
N CYS A 103 -5.00 0.29 0.94
CA CYS A 103 -4.86 0.43 2.39
C CYS A 103 -3.65 1.31 2.76
N TYR A 104 -3.87 2.23 3.71
CA TYR A 104 -2.82 2.97 4.41
C TYR A 104 -2.92 2.68 5.91
N SER A 105 -2.17 1.69 6.38
CA SER A 105 -2.21 1.26 7.78
C SER A 105 -1.75 2.36 8.73
N PRO A 106 -2.35 2.50 9.92
CA PRO A 106 -1.89 3.47 10.91
C PRO A 106 -0.45 3.19 11.34
N ASN A 107 0.35 4.24 11.48
CA ASN A 107 1.63 4.16 12.16
C ASN A 107 1.42 4.16 13.67
N ALA A 108 2.18 3.35 14.40
CA ALA A 108 2.09 3.30 15.87
C ALA A 108 2.64 4.56 16.56
N GLN A 109 3.31 5.43 15.83
CA GLN A 109 3.96 6.67 16.29
C GLN A 109 5.07 6.43 17.35
N ASP A 110 5.85 7.49 17.63
CA ASP A 110 6.92 7.43 18.61
C ASP A 110 6.38 7.06 20.01
N GLY A 111 7.10 6.18 20.68
CA GLY A 111 6.69 5.67 21.99
C GLY A 111 5.44 4.78 21.94
N LEU A 112 5.10 4.22 20.78
CA LEU A 112 3.96 3.29 20.60
C LEU A 112 2.60 3.87 21.02
N ARG A 113 2.45 5.20 21.00
CA ARG A 113 1.23 5.89 21.51
C ARG A 113 -0.04 5.43 20.82
N ARG A 114 0.04 4.94 19.59
CA ARG A 114 -1.10 4.45 18.81
C ARG A 114 -1.10 2.93 18.58
N ILE A 115 -0.29 2.19 19.35
CA ILE A 115 -0.17 0.75 19.13
C ILE A 115 -1.50 0.01 19.32
N GLY A 116 -2.31 0.42 20.31
CA GLY A 116 -3.64 -0.17 20.54
C GLY A 116 -4.55 -0.03 19.32
N TYR A 117 -4.66 1.19 18.77
CA TYR A 117 -5.44 1.46 17.57
C TYR A 117 -4.90 0.70 16.35
N ARG A 118 -3.58 0.64 16.20
CA ARG A 118 -2.97 -0.11 15.11
C ARG A 118 -3.29 -1.60 15.17
N LEU A 119 -3.19 -2.22 16.35
CA LEU A 119 -3.51 -3.63 16.53
C LEU A 119 -4.99 -3.94 16.31
N GLU A 120 -5.87 -3.03 16.72
CA GLU A 120 -7.30 -3.11 16.43
C GLU A 120 -7.55 -3.04 14.93
N PHE A 121 -7.00 -2.02 14.25
CA PHE A 121 -7.10 -1.86 12.81
C PHE A 121 -6.60 -3.09 12.04
N GLU A 122 -5.45 -3.65 12.42
CA GLU A 122 -4.88 -4.83 11.76
C GLU A 122 -5.75 -6.08 11.93
N ARG A 123 -6.34 -6.27 13.11
CA ARG A 123 -7.28 -7.38 13.35
C ARG A 123 -8.53 -7.24 12.50
N ASP A 124 -9.13 -6.05 12.54
CA ASP A 124 -10.35 -5.77 11.79
C ASP A 124 -10.14 -5.85 10.28
N LEU A 125 -8.98 -5.39 9.80
CA LEU A 125 -8.60 -5.53 8.39
C LEU A 125 -8.43 -7.01 8.00
N ALA A 126 -7.82 -7.83 8.86
CA ALA A 126 -7.63 -9.26 8.58
C ALA A 126 -8.99 -9.98 8.43
N ASP A 127 -9.91 -9.73 9.35
CA ASP A 127 -11.24 -10.34 9.34
C ASP A 127 -12.05 -9.87 8.11
N TYR A 128 -11.95 -8.58 7.78
CA TYR A 128 -12.57 -7.98 6.60
C TYR A 128 -12.08 -8.60 5.29
N LEU A 129 -10.76 -8.73 5.13
CA LEU A 129 -10.18 -9.33 3.93
C LEU A 129 -10.55 -10.80 3.79
N ALA A 130 -10.61 -11.55 4.89
CA ALA A 130 -11.07 -12.93 4.88
C ALA A 130 -12.55 -13.04 4.44
N ALA A 131 -13.40 -12.12 4.90
CA ALA A 131 -14.80 -12.06 4.49
C ALA A 131 -14.94 -11.70 3.00
N LEU A 132 -14.11 -10.81 2.46
CA LEU A 132 -14.10 -10.51 1.02
C LEU A 132 -13.59 -11.70 0.21
N ASP A 133 -12.50 -12.32 0.62
CA ASP A 133 -11.86 -13.44 -0.09
C ASP A 133 -12.74 -14.68 -0.16
N SER A 134 -13.66 -14.84 0.80
CA SER A 134 -14.69 -15.89 0.74
C SER A 134 -15.68 -15.73 -0.42
N LYS A 135 -15.79 -14.53 -0.99
CA LYS A 135 -16.69 -14.17 -2.10
C LYS A 135 -15.96 -14.12 -3.44
N LYS A 136 -14.86 -13.38 -3.50
CA LYS A 136 -14.00 -13.19 -4.68
C LYS A 136 -12.54 -13.03 -4.24
N PRO A 137 -11.57 -13.34 -5.09
CA PRO A 137 -10.16 -13.04 -4.81
C PRO A 137 -9.94 -11.58 -4.40
N VAL A 138 -9.04 -11.34 -3.44
CA VAL A 138 -8.70 -10.01 -2.95
C VAL A 138 -7.30 -9.63 -3.39
N VAL A 139 -7.15 -8.45 -3.97
CA VAL A 139 -5.87 -7.77 -4.18
C VAL A 139 -5.75 -6.67 -3.13
N LEU A 140 -4.88 -6.88 -2.15
CA LEU A 140 -4.50 -5.85 -1.19
C LEU A 140 -3.26 -5.12 -1.68
N CYS A 141 -3.31 -3.80 -1.72
CA CYS A 141 -2.16 -2.96 -2.00
C CYS A 141 -2.12 -1.76 -1.04
N GLY A 142 -0.96 -1.15 -0.90
CA GLY A 142 -0.83 0.06 -0.11
C GLY A 142 0.41 0.10 0.77
N ASP A 143 0.39 1.02 1.73
CA ASP A 143 1.44 1.17 2.74
C ASP A 143 0.96 0.57 4.06
N LEU A 144 1.50 -0.58 4.40
CA LEU A 144 1.13 -1.31 5.62
C LEU A 144 1.91 -0.83 6.86
N ASN A 145 2.84 0.12 6.72
CA ASN A 145 3.66 0.64 7.82
C ASN A 145 4.33 -0.46 8.67
N VAL A 146 4.77 -1.53 8.01
CA VAL A 146 5.44 -2.67 8.63
C VAL A 146 6.59 -3.15 7.75
N ALA A 147 7.74 -3.40 8.35
CA ALA A 147 8.84 -4.11 7.72
C ALA A 147 8.67 -5.62 7.96
N HIS A 148 8.70 -6.40 6.92
CA HIS A 148 8.58 -7.86 7.02
C HIS A 148 9.87 -8.48 7.54
N GLU A 149 11.02 -8.01 7.03
CA GLU A 149 12.36 -8.48 7.38
C GLU A 149 13.31 -7.30 7.66
N GLU A 150 14.47 -7.59 8.28
CA GLU A 150 15.49 -6.55 8.53
C GLU A 150 15.98 -5.87 7.25
N ILE A 151 15.98 -6.58 6.13
CA ILE A 151 16.37 -6.05 4.83
C ILE A 151 15.41 -4.97 4.31
N ASP A 152 14.17 -4.95 4.82
CA ASP A 152 13.17 -3.95 4.47
C ASP A 152 13.42 -2.60 5.15
N LEU A 153 14.44 -2.48 5.98
CA LEU A 153 14.77 -1.25 6.70
C LEU A 153 16.11 -0.68 6.24
N ALA A 154 16.13 0.62 5.94
CA ALA A 154 17.38 1.31 5.58
C ALA A 154 18.41 1.31 6.72
N ARG A 155 17.97 1.21 7.98
CA ARG A 155 18.81 1.21 9.19
C ARG A 155 18.26 0.24 10.24
N PRO A 156 18.40 -1.09 10.05
CA PRO A 156 17.75 -2.09 10.93
C PRO A 156 18.17 -1.97 12.39
N ALA A 157 19.46 -1.76 12.65
CA ALA A 157 19.99 -1.69 14.02
C ALA A 157 19.41 -0.51 14.83
N GLN A 158 19.16 0.63 14.18
CA GLN A 158 18.60 1.83 14.81
C GLN A 158 17.07 1.73 14.99
N ASN A 159 16.42 0.85 14.25
CA ASN A 159 14.97 0.65 14.27
C ASN A 159 14.53 -0.51 15.16
N ARG A 160 15.45 -1.21 15.82
CA ARG A 160 15.10 -2.27 16.79
C ARG A 160 14.31 -1.67 17.95
N GLY A 161 13.08 -2.17 18.14
CA GLY A 161 12.16 -1.64 19.17
C GLY A 161 11.30 -0.46 18.73
N ASN A 162 11.47 0.03 17.51
CA ASN A 162 10.59 1.04 16.93
C ASN A 162 9.29 0.42 16.37
N PRO A 163 8.21 1.22 16.29
CA PRO A 163 6.95 0.80 15.69
C PRO A 163 7.15 0.29 14.26
N GLY A 164 6.58 -0.87 13.94
CA GLY A 164 6.67 -1.46 12.59
C GLY A 164 7.84 -2.41 12.38
N PHE A 165 8.68 -2.66 13.40
CA PHE A 165 9.73 -3.67 13.34
C PHE A 165 9.47 -4.81 14.35
N PRO A 166 9.31 -6.07 13.91
CA PRO A 166 9.12 -7.20 14.82
C PRO A 166 10.40 -7.47 15.62
N THR A 167 10.40 -7.15 16.91
CA THR A 167 11.49 -7.59 17.81
C THR A 167 11.46 -9.11 17.94
N ARG A 168 12.59 -9.74 17.76
CA ARG A 168 12.81 -11.18 17.99
C ARG A 168 12.40 -11.57 19.41
N ARG A 169 11.38 -12.29 19.62
CA ARG A 169 10.75 -12.94 20.77
C ARG A 169 9.38 -12.32 21.06
N GLY A 170 8.38 -12.81 20.35
CA GLY A 170 6.97 -12.62 20.72
C GLY A 170 6.20 -11.55 19.98
N GLY A 171 6.83 -10.76 19.09
CA GLY A 171 6.08 -9.96 18.14
C GLY A 171 5.37 -10.90 17.16
N ARG A 172 4.10 -11.19 17.41
CA ARG A 172 3.26 -11.82 16.38
C ARG A 172 3.26 -10.85 15.22
N PHE A 173 3.95 -11.24 14.16
CA PHE A 173 3.63 -10.76 12.81
C PHE A 173 2.10 -10.77 12.74
N PRO A 174 1.45 -9.72 12.23
CA PRO A 174 0.01 -9.76 12.11
C PRO A 174 -0.35 -11.13 11.51
N ARG A 175 -1.24 -11.86 12.15
CA ARG A 175 -1.78 -13.17 11.68
C ARG A 175 -2.19 -13.10 10.21
N PHE A 176 -2.49 -11.94 9.78
CA PHE A 176 -2.79 -11.43 8.50
C PHE A 176 -1.80 -11.81 7.39
N CYS A 177 -0.48 -11.65 7.58
CA CYS A 177 0.50 -12.03 6.55
C CYS A 177 0.73 -13.54 6.46
N ARG A 178 0.38 -14.30 7.50
CA ARG A 178 0.61 -15.76 7.53
C ARG A 178 -0.55 -16.61 7.04
N ALA A 179 -1.77 -16.14 7.15
CA ALA A 179 -2.96 -16.98 6.98
C ALA A 179 -3.65 -16.86 5.62
N ALA A 180 -3.47 -15.77 4.89
CA ALA A 180 -4.33 -15.44 3.77
C ALA A 180 -3.65 -15.18 2.42
N PHE A 181 -2.35 -14.96 2.34
CA PHE A 181 -1.74 -14.52 1.08
C PHE A 181 -0.59 -15.41 0.62
N SER A 182 -0.79 -16.14 -0.48
CA SER A 182 0.33 -16.60 -1.30
C SER A 182 0.94 -15.38 -1.99
N THR A 183 2.19 -15.09 -1.68
CA THR A 183 2.95 -14.01 -2.31
C THR A 183 3.03 -14.25 -3.81
N VAL A 184 2.42 -13.39 -4.60
CA VAL A 184 2.67 -13.32 -6.03
C VAL A 184 3.73 -12.26 -6.24
N SER A 185 4.75 -12.59 -7.05
CA SER A 185 5.89 -11.73 -7.33
C SER A 185 5.49 -10.29 -7.61
N ALA A 186 5.81 -9.39 -6.70
CA ALA A 186 5.70 -7.95 -6.92
C ALA A 186 6.89 -7.49 -7.75
N ARG A 187 6.65 -6.82 -8.88
CA ARG A 187 7.69 -6.06 -9.55
C ARG A 187 7.86 -4.75 -8.82
N PHE A 188 8.97 -4.61 -8.13
CA PHE A 188 9.33 -3.40 -7.42
C PHE A 188 9.77 -2.33 -8.42
N ILE A 189 9.17 -1.14 -8.37
CA ILE A 189 9.72 0.05 -9.00
C ILE A 189 10.46 0.79 -7.89
N PRO A 190 11.80 0.87 -7.91
CA PRO A 190 12.55 1.61 -6.91
C PRO A 190 12.08 3.07 -6.91
N ARG A 191 11.95 3.64 -5.72
CA ARG A 191 11.76 5.09 -5.57
C ARG A 191 12.91 5.77 -6.29
N ALA A 192 12.61 6.60 -7.29
CA ALA A 192 13.62 7.47 -7.87
C ALA A 192 14.28 8.23 -6.72
N ALA A 193 15.59 8.04 -6.55
CA ALA A 193 16.36 8.80 -5.58
C ALA A 193 16.12 10.27 -5.87
N THR A 194 15.62 11.01 -4.89
CA THR A 194 15.59 12.48 -4.96
C THR A 194 17.03 12.91 -5.28
N PRO A 195 17.27 13.69 -6.35
CA PRO A 195 18.61 14.20 -6.60
C PRO A 195 18.95 15.13 -5.44
N THR A 196 19.80 14.66 -4.53
CA THR A 196 20.59 15.55 -3.68
C THR A 196 21.52 16.32 -4.62
N ALA A 197 21.40 17.63 -4.63
CA ALA A 197 22.36 18.49 -5.32
C ALA A 197 23.76 18.21 -4.77
N GLY A 198 24.61 17.57 -5.59
CA GLY A 198 25.98 17.24 -5.20
C GLY A 198 26.42 15.90 -5.82
N GLY A 199 27.09 15.98 -6.98
CA GLY A 199 27.51 14.95 -7.90
C GLY A 199 28.07 13.65 -7.34
N ALA A 200 27.65 12.57 -7.99
CA ALA A 200 28.52 11.50 -8.51
C ALA A 200 27.62 10.47 -9.22
N SER A 201 27.91 10.26 -10.50
CA SER A 201 27.32 9.26 -11.36
C SER A 201 27.67 7.86 -10.84
N ALA A 202 26.68 7.11 -10.37
CA ALA A 202 26.84 5.69 -10.13
C ALA A 202 26.06 4.91 -11.21
N ARG A 203 26.80 4.16 -12.04
CA ARG A 203 26.26 3.22 -13.03
C ARG A 203 25.50 2.12 -12.30
N VAL A 204 24.28 1.88 -12.73
CA VAL A 204 23.47 0.71 -12.31
C VAL A 204 23.90 -0.48 -13.16
N PRO A 205 24.35 -1.61 -12.57
CA PRO A 205 24.51 -2.85 -13.32
C PRO A 205 23.16 -3.55 -13.48
N GLU A 206 22.81 -3.87 -14.72
CA GLU A 206 21.76 -4.84 -15.02
C GLU A 206 22.14 -6.21 -14.45
N ARG A 207 21.31 -6.73 -13.57
CA ARG A 207 21.36 -8.13 -13.19
C ARG A 207 20.00 -8.78 -13.47
N THR A 208 20.01 -9.59 -14.50
CA THR A 208 19.07 -10.69 -14.70
C THR A 208 19.42 -11.79 -13.70
N THR A 209 18.51 -12.08 -12.76
CA THR A 209 18.57 -13.32 -11.98
C THR A 209 17.17 -13.87 -11.75
N SER A 210 17.03 -15.11 -12.15
CA SER A 210 15.93 -16.01 -11.81
C SER A 210 15.88 -16.27 -10.30
N ALA A 211 14.67 -16.25 -9.74
CA ALA A 211 14.28 -16.80 -8.45
C ALA A 211 15.15 -16.39 -7.24
N GLY A 212 14.72 -15.33 -6.56
CA GLY A 212 15.28 -14.92 -5.28
C GLY A 212 14.77 -13.53 -4.95
N ALA A 213 13.77 -13.41 -4.09
CA ALA A 213 13.28 -12.12 -3.63
C ALA A 213 14.36 -11.42 -2.81
N SER A 214 14.95 -10.35 -3.32
CA SER A 214 15.70 -9.41 -2.52
C SER A 214 15.01 -8.06 -2.57
N THR A 215 14.47 -7.66 -1.45
CA THR A 215 13.80 -6.38 -1.22
C THR A 215 14.77 -5.44 -0.53
N THR A 216 15.09 -4.34 -1.17
CA THR A 216 15.77 -3.22 -0.50
C THR A 216 14.72 -2.18 -0.15
N SER A 217 14.67 -1.81 1.11
CA SER A 217 13.63 -0.96 1.66
C SER A 217 14.03 0.50 1.80
N SER A 218 13.14 1.34 1.39
CA SER A 218 12.76 2.56 2.10
C SER A 218 11.31 2.84 1.75
N SER A 219 10.42 2.83 2.76
CA SER A 219 8.95 3.01 2.69
C SER A 219 8.36 2.55 1.35
N ALA A 220 8.29 1.24 1.20
CA ALA A 220 7.89 0.62 -0.04
C ALA A 220 6.37 0.42 -0.06
N SER A 221 5.72 1.08 -0.98
CA SER A 221 4.39 0.70 -1.44
C SER A 221 4.56 -0.56 -2.29
N GLY A 222 4.08 -1.68 -1.82
CA GLY A 222 4.17 -2.96 -2.52
C GLY A 222 2.82 -3.40 -3.09
N PHE A 223 2.85 -4.10 -4.20
CA PHE A 223 1.69 -4.81 -4.73
C PHE A 223 1.59 -6.20 -4.11
N TRP A 224 0.39 -6.56 -3.72
CA TRP A 224 0.07 -7.92 -3.30
C TRP A 224 -1.08 -8.44 -4.15
N THR A 225 -0.86 -9.52 -4.86
CA THR A 225 -1.93 -10.21 -5.61
C THR A 225 -2.08 -11.63 -5.08
N SER A 226 -3.29 -12.04 -4.75
CA SER A 226 -3.61 -13.45 -4.50
C SER A 226 -4.07 -14.10 -5.79
N SER A 227 -3.43 -15.18 -6.20
CA SER A 227 -3.89 -16.06 -7.27
C SER A 227 -4.44 -17.35 -6.65
N PRO A 228 -5.65 -17.79 -7.00
CA PRO A 228 -6.19 -19.03 -6.45
C PRO A 228 -5.48 -20.25 -7.08
N ARG A 229 -4.51 -20.81 -6.39
CA ARG A 229 -4.14 -22.20 -6.67
C ARG A 229 -5.08 -23.09 -5.86
N ARG A 230 -6.04 -23.71 -6.54
CA ARG A 230 -6.80 -24.82 -6.00
C ARG A 230 -5.81 -25.92 -5.60
N ARG A 231 -5.61 -26.12 -4.32
CA ARG A 231 -5.06 -27.38 -3.81
C ARG A 231 -6.23 -28.33 -3.63
N SER A 232 -6.28 -29.36 -4.46
CA SER A 232 -7.10 -30.53 -4.21
C SER A 232 -6.63 -31.17 -2.89
N CYS A 233 -7.52 -31.28 -1.91
CA CYS A 233 -7.32 -32.17 -0.78
C CYS A 233 -7.36 -33.61 -1.29
N PRO A 234 -6.40 -34.46 -0.92
CA PRO A 234 -6.60 -35.89 -1.05
C PRO A 234 -7.55 -36.35 0.04
N THR A 235 -8.48 -37.17 -0.37
CA THR A 235 -9.38 -37.99 0.47
C THR A 235 -8.61 -38.85 1.44
#